data_ae8b3f80ea6d761ed6255d0321b947ea
#
_entry.id   ae8b3f80ea6d761ed6255d0321b947ea
#
_cell.length_a   1.000
_cell.length_b   1.000
_cell.length_c   1.000
_cell.angle_alpha   90.00
_cell.angle_beta   90.00
_cell.angle_gamma   90.00
#
_symmetry.space_group_name_H-M   'P 1'
#
loop_
_entity.id
_entity.type
_entity.pdbx_description
1 polymer ?
#
loop_
_entity_poly.entity_id
_entity_poly.type
_entity_poly.pdbx_seq_one_letter_code
_entity_poly.pdbx_strand_id
1 'polypeptide(L)'
;LRQHHQDLVEAGQVRILASDLSPTMVMRCAAGRFSRIEVRRGLPTDLLDRHFVRDGRDHVAVDELRAMLSPLVINLVQPWPGIPRCDLVILRNVLRFFPEPVRYQVIERVRRTALAPGGRLLLGPDDPILGPSEGFEPAGPSPLACYRLAEAA
;
A
#
# COMPACT_ATOMS: atom_id res chain seq x y z
N LEU A 1 0.59 12.61 -3.18
CA LEU A 1 1.97 13.06 -3.05
C LEU A 1 2.33 14.07 -4.15
N ARG A 2 2.28 13.73 -5.41
CA ARG A 2 2.65 14.65 -6.50
C ARG A 2 1.93 16.00 -6.51
N GLN A 3 0.71 16.08 -6.00
CA GLN A 3 -0.07 17.33 -5.92
C GLN A 3 0.34 18.25 -4.76
N HIS A 4 0.89 17.68 -3.68
CA HIS A 4 1.14 18.39 -2.44
C HIS A 4 2.59 18.30 -1.93
N HIS A 5 3.38 17.39 -2.51
CA HIS A 5 4.78 17.10 -2.14
C HIS A 5 5.58 16.76 -3.39
N GLN A 6 5.52 17.62 -4.38
CA GLN A 6 6.21 17.42 -5.67
C GLN A 6 7.72 17.42 -5.49
N ASP A 7 8.22 18.23 -4.57
CA ASP A 7 9.62 18.30 -4.16
C ASP A 7 10.18 16.93 -3.73
N LEU A 8 9.44 16.16 -2.94
CA LEU A 8 9.86 14.81 -2.52
C LEU A 8 9.90 13.82 -3.68
N VAL A 9 8.98 13.96 -4.63
CA VAL A 9 8.92 13.10 -5.81
C VAL A 9 10.08 13.41 -6.76
N GLU A 10 10.33 14.69 -7.03
CA GLU A 10 11.41 15.14 -7.91
C GLU A 10 12.80 14.85 -7.32
N ALA A 11 12.94 14.91 -6.01
CA ALA A 11 14.16 14.51 -5.30
C ALA A 11 14.38 12.97 -5.27
N GLY A 12 13.46 12.16 -5.85
CA GLY A 12 13.57 10.71 -5.83
C GLY A 12 13.42 10.07 -4.44
N GLN A 13 12.85 10.78 -3.48
CA GLN A 13 12.67 10.33 -2.10
C GLN A 13 11.46 9.44 -1.89
N VAL A 14 10.57 9.34 -2.89
CA VAL A 14 9.37 8.49 -2.83
C VAL A 14 9.66 7.14 -3.45
N ARG A 15 9.50 6.08 -2.67
CA ARG A 15 9.58 4.67 -3.11
C ARG A 15 8.29 3.96 -2.73
N ILE A 16 7.75 3.15 -3.63
CA ILE A 16 6.53 2.39 -3.42
C ILE A 16 6.85 0.91 -3.59
N LEU A 17 6.85 0.18 -2.49
CA LEU A 17 6.92 -1.27 -2.52
C LEU A 17 5.50 -1.82 -2.74
N ALA A 18 5.23 -2.35 -3.92
CA ALA A 18 3.94 -2.92 -4.27
C ALA A 18 4.02 -4.45 -4.25
N SER A 19 3.22 -5.10 -3.41
CA SER A 19 3.29 -6.55 -3.27
C SER A 19 1.95 -7.24 -3.47
N ASP A 20 2.02 -8.44 -4.02
CA ASP A 20 0.88 -9.34 -4.18
C ASP A 20 1.35 -10.79 -4.05
N LEU A 21 0.44 -11.71 -3.71
CA LEU A 21 0.72 -13.15 -3.71
C LEU A 21 0.89 -13.69 -5.15
N SER A 22 0.19 -13.10 -6.11
CA SER A 22 0.18 -13.53 -7.51
C SER A 22 1.34 -12.90 -8.30
N PRO A 23 2.28 -13.70 -8.85
CA PRO A 23 3.31 -13.17 -9.75
C PRO A 23 2.72 -12.44 -10.97
N THR A 24 1.57 -12.89 -11.47
CA THR A 24 0.88 -12.24 -12.58
C THR A 24 0.42 -10.82 -12.19
N MET A 25 -0.11 -10.63 -10.98
CA MET A 25 -0.51 -9.30 -10.50
C MET A 25 0.71 -8.39 -10.28
N VAL A 26 1.80 -8.94 -9.77
CA VAL A 26 3.07 -8.22 -9.62
C VAL A 26 3.60 -7.76 -10.99
N MET A 27 3.60 -8.63 -12.00
CA MET A 27 4.00 -8.25 -13.36
C MET A 27 3.08 -7.18 -13.98
N ARG A 28 1.76 -7.29 -13.77
CA ARG A 28 0.81 -6.25 -14.23
C ARG A 28 1.05 -4.92 -13.53
N CYS A 29 1.33 -4.94 -12.23
CA CYS A 29 1.69 -3.74 -11.47
C CYS A 29 2.97 -3.10 -12.03
N ALA A 30 4.01 -3.90 -12.30
CA ALA A 30 5.26 -3.43 -12.91
C ALA A 30 5.04 -2.79 -14.28
N ALA A 31 4.18 -3.39 -15.11
CA ALA A 31 3.83 -2.86 -16.42
C ALA A 31 3.06 -1.53 -16.34
N GLY A 32 2.39 -1.26 -15.20
CA GLY A 32 1.56 -0.06 -15.00
C GLY A 32 0.38 0.04 -15.97
N ARG A 33 -0.07 -1.11 -16.51
CA ARG A 33 -1.11 -1.18 -17.54
C ARG A 33 -2.46 -1.59 -16.94
N PHE A 34 -3.48 -0.77 -17.22
CA PHE A 34 -4.82 -0.92 -16.68
C PHE A 34 -5.86 -0.80 -17.77
N SER A 35 -6.88 -1.62 -17.73
CA SER A 35 -8.04 -1.50 -18.61
C SER A 35 -8.86 -0.25 -18.29
N ARG A 36 -9.69 0.18 -19.26
CA ARG A 36 -10.61 1.30 -19.07
C ARG A 36 -11.57 1.10 -17.89
N ILE A 37 -11.93 -0.14 -17.59
CA ILE A 37 -12.83 -0.45 -16.46
C ILE A 37 -12.11 -0.24 -15.13
N GLU A 38 -10.85 -0.64 -15.04
CA GLU A 38 -10.05 -0.51 -13.82
C GLU A 38 -9.80 0.97 -13.47
N VAL A 39 -9.37 1.78 -14.43
CA VAL A 39 -9.12 3.20 -14.17
C VAL A 39 -10.40 3.98 -13.83
N ARG A 40 -11.56 3.60 -14.36
CA ARG A 40 -12.84 4.26 -14.05
C ARG A 40 -13.40 3.96 -12.66
N ARG A 41 -12.91 2.92 -11.98
CA ARG A 41 -13.43 2.50 -10.67
C ARG A 41 -13.07 3.40 -9.50
N GLY A 42 -12.11 4.27 -9.64
CA GLY A 42 -11.68 5.08 -8.50
C GLY A 42 -10.66 6.17 -8.82
N LEU A 43 -10.30 6.33 -10.11
CA LEU A 43 -9.36 7.38 -10.51
C LEU A 43 -10.12 8.57 -11.09
N PRO A 44 -10.05 9.76 -10.47
CA PRO A 44 -10.57 11.00 -11.03
C PRO A 44 -9.98 11.28 -12.42
N THR A 45 -10.79 11.87 -13.31
CA THR A 45 -10.40 12.09 -14.71
C THR A 45 -9.17 12.98 -14.84
N ASP A 46 -9.03 14.01 -14.01
CA ASP A 46 -7.88 14.90 -13.99
C ASP A 46 -6.58 14.17 -13.62
N LEU A 47 -6.65 13.18 -12.71
CA LEU A 47 -5.51 12.34 -12.37
C LEU A 47 -5.21 11.31 -13.47
N LEU A 48 -6.24 10.79 -14.13
CA LEU A 48 -6.07 9.90 -15.26
C LEU A 48 -5.34 10.61 -16.40
N ASP A 49 -5.83 11.79 -16.80
CA ASP A 49 -5.25 12.56 -17.91
C ASP A 49 -3.81 13.03 -17.62
N ARG A 50 -3.50 13.29 -16.36
CA ARG A 50 -2.18 13.75 -15.94
C ARG A 50 -1.13 12.64 -15.85
N HIS A 51 -1.56 11.45 -15.42
CA HIS A 51 -0.63 10.40 -14.98
C HIS A 51 -0.70 9.13 -15.81
N PHE A 52 -1.57 9.07 -16.80
CA PHE A 52 -1.71 7.91 -17.68
C PHE A 52 -1.76 8.32 -19.14
N VAL A 53 -1.16 7.51 -19.98
CA VAL A 53 -1.23 7.63 -21.44
C VAL A 53 -2.16 6.54 -21.96
N ARG A 54 -3.03 6.90 -22.90
CA ARG A 54 -3.87 5.92 -23.57
C ARG A 54 -3.06 5.10 -24.57
N ASP A 55 -3.15 3.78 -24.47
CA ASP A 55 -2.53 2.85 -25.39
C ASP A 55 -3.58 1.83 -25.86
N GLY A 56 -4.15 2.07 -27.03
CA GLY A 56 -5.24 1.29 -27.57
C GLY A 56 -6.51 1.34 -26.68
N ARG A 57 -6.87 0.19 -26.08
CA ARG A 57 -8.01 0.07 -25.14
C ARG A 57 -7.62 0.28 -23.68
N ASP A 58 -6.33 0.34 -23.40
CA ASP A 58 -5.77 0.43 -22.05
C ASP A 58 -5.23 1.83 -21.74
N HIS A 59 -4.87 2.01 -20.47
CA HIS A 59 -4.17 3.17 -19.95
C HIS A 59 -2.88 2.70 -19.30
N VAL A 60 -1.77 3.35 -19.62
CA VAL A 60 -0.44 3.02 -19.07
C VAL A 60 0.02 4.18 -18.21
N ALA A 61 0.41 3.88 -16.98
CA ALA A 61 0.99 4.89 -16.09
C ALA A 61 2.26 5.48 -16.70
N VAL A 62 2.46 6.78 -16.55
CA VAL A 62 3.68 7.47 -17.03
C VAL A 62 4.93 6.89 -16.39
N ASP A 63 6.07 7.01 -17.07
CA ASP A 63 7.34 6.39 -16.66
C ASP A 63 7.78 6.85 -15.26
N GLU A 64 7.57 8.11 -14.93
CA GLU A 64 7.92 8.65 -13.61
C GLU A 64 7.14 7.99 -12.46
N LEU A 65 5.90 7.57 -12.68
CA LEU A 65 5.16 6.80 -11.67
C LEU A 65 5.70 5.37 -11.58
N ARG A 66 5.98 4.75 -12.71
CA ARG A 66 6.51 3.38 -12.76
C ARG A 66 7.91 3.29 -12.14
N ALA A 67 8.74 4.31 -12.32
CA ALA A 67 10.08 4.37 -11.76
C ALA A 67 10.11 4.39 -10.21
N MET A 68 9.02 4.85 -9.56
CA MET A 68 8.90 4.81 -8.11
C MET A 68 8.51 3.43 -7.56
N LEU A 69 8.07 2.49 -8.42
CA LEU A 69 7.56 1.20 -8.01
C LEU A 69 8.68 0.16 -7.87
N SER A 70 8.61 -0.62 -6.81
CA SER A 70 9.38 -1.84 -6.60
C SER A 70 8.41 -3.00 -6.38
N PRO A 71 7.95 -3.65 -7.46
CA PRO A 71 6.98 -4.74 -7.37
C PRO A 71 7.64 -6.01 -6.80
N LEU A 72 6.94 -6.72 -5.89
CA LEU A 72 7.48 -7.88 -5.20
C LEU A 72 6.40 -8.93 -4.92
N VAL A 73 6.72 -10.20 -5.12
CA VAL A 73 5.83 -11.29 -4.69
C VAL A 73 6.03 -11.52 -3.20
N ILE A 74 4.95 -11.33 -2.42
CA ILE A 74 4.94 -11.60 -0.97
C ILE A 74 3.72 -12.44 -0.62
N ASN A 75 3.97 -13.57 0.06
CA ASN A 75 2.94 -14.28 0.79
C ASN A 75 2.91 -13.76 2.24
N LEU A 76 1.80 -13.14 2.62
CA LEU A 76 1.68 -12.51 3.95
C LEU A 76 1.80 -13.51 5.11
N VAL A 77 1.46 -14.78 4.89
CA VAL A 77 1.51 -15.80 5.93
C VAL A 77 2.86 -16.51 6.06
N GLN A 78 3.77 -16.28 5.11
CA GLN A 78 5.13 -16.84 5.14
C GLN A 78 6.15 -15.79 5.62
N PRO A 79 7.36 -16.18 6.01
CA PRO A 79 8.45 -15.23 6.27
C PRO A 79 8.65 -14.31 5.07
N TRP A 80 8.73 -13.00 5.34
CA TRP A 80 8.95 -12.03 4.26
C TRP A 80 10.43 -11.92 3.93
N PRO A 81 10.78 -11.66 2.65
CA PRO A 81 12.14 -11.27 2.30
C PRO A 81 12.51 -9.97 3.05
N GLY A 82 13.79 -9.67 3.13
CA GLY A 82 14.24 -8.41 3.71
C GLY A 82 13.67 -7.21 2.94
N ILE A 83 12.63 -6.60 3.48
CA ILE A 83 12.02 -5.37 2.93
C ILE A 83 12.44 -4.18 3.78
N PRO A 84 12.57 -2.98 3.19
CA PRO A 84 12.83 -1.77 3.98
C PRO A 84 11.62 -1.47 4.87
N ARG A 85 11.85 -0.79 5.99
CA ARG A 85 10.77 -0.22 6.77
C ARG A 85 10.14 0.93 6.01
N CYS A 86 8.81 1.02 6.08
CA CYS A 86 7.99 1.96 5.34
C CYS A 86 7.37 2.99 6.29
N ASP A 87 7.34 4.25 5.88
CA ASP A 87 6.64 5.32 6.60
C ASP A 87 5.12 5.16 6.53
N LEU A 88 4.64 4.50 5.47
CA LEU A 88 3.23 4.16 5.27
C LEU A 88 3.12 2.71 4.77
N VAL A 89 2.37 1.89 5.50
CA VAL A 89 1.94 0.55 5.08
C VAL A 89 0.44 0.60 4.76
N ILE A 90 0.06 0.19 3.55
CA ILE A 90 -1.34 0.09 3.13
C ILE A 90 -1.70 -1.39 2.99
N LEU A 91 -2.54 -1.88 3.91
CA LEU A 91 -3.00 -3.27 3.95
C LEU A 91 -4.53 -3.28 4.00
N ARG A 92 -5.16 -2.93 2.88
CA ARG A 92 -6.62 -2.75 2.80
C ARG A 92 -7.33 -3.96 2.24
N ASN A 93 -8.44 -4.34 2.91
CA ASN A 93 -9.36 -5.39 2.47
C ASN A 93 -8.69 -6.77 2.30
N VAL A 94 -7.65 -7.06 3.06
CA VAL A 94 -6.90 -8.32 3.00
C VAL A 94 -7.08 -9.14 4.27
N LEU A 95 -6.99 -8.52 5.44
CA LEU A 95 -7.05 -9.20 6.73
C LEU A 95 -8.37 -9.93 6.97
N ARG A 96 -9.46 -9.40 6.43
CA ARG A 96 -10.80 -10.00 6.52
C ARG A 96 -10.87 -11.43 5.96
N PHE A 97 -9.96 -11.83 5.09
CA PHE A 97 -9.94 -13.18 4.50
C PHE A 97 -9.16 -14.20 5.34
N PHE A 98 -8.48 -13.76 6.39
CA PHE A 98 -7.69 -14.64 7.25
C PHE A 98 -8.43 -14.99 8.55
N PRO A 99 -8.27 -16.22 9.07
CA PRO A 99 -8.65 -16.55 10.44
C PRO A 99 -7.90 -15.67 11.45
N GLU A 100 -8.49 -15.44 12.60
CA GLU A 100 -7.94 -14.54 13.63
C GLU A 100 -6.48 -14.82 14.02
N PRO A 101 -6.03 -16.07 14.24
CA PRO A 101 -4.62 -16.32 14.57
C PRO A 101 -3.65 -15.91 13.44
N VAL A 102 -4.08 -16.07 12.18
CA VAL A 102 -3.28 -15.67 11.02
C VAL A 102 -3.24 -14.15 10.88
N ARG A 103 -4.37 -13.46 11.11
CA ARG A 103 -4.43 -11.99 11.14
C ARG A 103 -3.43 -11.43 12.15
N TYR A 104 -3.44 -11.97 13.36
CA TYR A 104 -2.50 -11.56 14.42
C TYR A 104 -1.04 -11.72 13.97
N GLN A 105 -0.69 -12.86 13.36
CA GLN A 105 0.67 -13.09 12.85
C GLN A 105 1.08 -12.09 11.75
N VAL A 106 0.16 -11.75 10.84
CA VAL A 106 0.41 -10.77 9.77
C VAL A 106 0.61 -9.38 10.38
N ILE A 107 -0.26 -8.96 11.29
CA ILE A 107 -0.18 -7.65 11.94
C ILE A 107 1.10 -7.53 12.77
N GLU A 108 1.46 -8.56 13.53
CA GLU A 108 2.70 -8.57 14.31
C GLU A 108 3.93 -8.48 13.39
N ARG A 109 3.90 -9.12 12.22
CA ARG A 109 4.97 -9.01 11.23
C ARG A 109 5.05 -7.60 10.63
N VAL A 110 3.91 -6.97 10.30
CA VAL A 110 3.87 -5.55 9.87
C VAL A 110 4.54 -4.68 10.94
N ARG A 111 4.13 -4.84 12.20
CA ARG A 111 4.66 -4.07 13.34
C ARG A 111 6.18 -4.20 13.47
N ARG A 112 6.69 -5.44 13.39
CA ARG A 112 8.10 -5.72 13.64
C ARG A 112 9.02 -5.41 12.46
N THR A 113 8.56 -5.64 11.23
CA THR A 113 9.46 -5.67 10.07
C THR A 113 9.16 -4.65 8.99
N ALA A 114 7.90 -4.24 8.83
CA ALA A 114 7.51 -3.38 7.72
C ALA A 114 7.29 -1.92 8.09
N LEU A 115 6.80 -1.63 9.30
CA LEU A 115 6.48 -0.27 9.69
C LEU A 115 7.68 0.42 10.34
N ALA A 116 8.00 1.61 9.86
CA ALA A 116 9.04 2.47 10.46
C ALA A 116 8.55 3.06 11.80
N PRO A 117 9.46 3.44 12.72
CA PRO A 117 9.09 4.25 13.88
C PRO A 117 8.38 5.54 13.42
N GLY A 118 7.23 5.86 14.03
CA GLY A 118 6.41 6.99 13.61
C GLY A 118 5.58 6.78 12.33
N GLY A 119 5.75 5.64 11.66
CA GLY A 119 5.01 5.29 10.45
C GLY A 119 3.52 5.05 10.69
N ARG A 120 2.77 4.92 9.60
CA ARG A 120 1.32 4.73 9.62
C ARG A 120 0.93 3.42 8.93
N LEU A 121 -0.04 2.71 9.52
CA LEU A 121 -0.72 1.56 8.92
C LEU A 121 -2.13 1.97 8.52
N LEU A 122 -2.49 1.77 7.26
CA LEU A 122 -3.83 2.04 6.73
C LEU A 122 -4.52 0.72 6.38
N LEU A 123 -5.65 0.45 7.03
CA LEU A 123 -6.51 -0.70 6.78
C LEU A 123 -7.74 -0.32 5.95
N GLY A 124 -8.45 -1.32 5.47
CA GLY A 124 -9.74 -1.14 4.81
C GLY A 124 -10.89 -1.02 5.82
N PRO A 125 -12.06 -0.51 5.41
CA PRO A 125 -13.20 -0.32 6.29
C PRO A 125 -13.77 -1.65 6.82
N ASP A 126 -13.57 -2.74 6.09
CA ASP A 126 -14.04 -4.09 6.45
C ASP A 126 -12.95 -4.95 7.11
N ASP A 127 -11.75 -4.43 7.27
CA ASP A 127 -10.69 -5.11 8.01
C ASP A 127 -10.92 -4.94 9.53
N PRO A 128 -10.37 -5.82 10.36
CA PRO A 128 -10.56 -5.73 11.82
C PRO A 128 -9.97 -4.44 12.37
N ILE A 129 -10.64 -3.90 13.39
CA ILE A 129 -10.14 -2.75 14.16
C ILE A 129 -8.99 -3.23 15.06
N LEU A 130 -7.87 -2.52 14.99
CA LEU A 130 -6.71 -2.78 15.85
C LEU A 130 -6.76 -1.90 17.11
N GLY A 131 -6.12 -2.39 18.16
CA GLY A 131 -6.03 -1.70 19.44
C GLY A 131 -4.68 -1.89 20.12
N PRO A 132 -4.56 -1.43 21.37
CA PRO A 132 -3.32 -1.55 22.16
C PRO A 132 -2.83 -2.99 22.34
N SER A 133 -3.74 -3.96 22.39
CA SER A 133 -3.40 -5.40 22.46
C SER A 133 -2.58 -5.89 21.28
N GLU A 134 -2.78 -5.30 20.10
CA GLU A 134 -1.99 -5.57 18.90
C GLU A 134 -0.79 -4.62 18.76
N GLY A 135 -0.57 -3.72 19.71
CA GLY A 135 0.49 -2.72 19.70
C GLY A 135 0.22 -1.53 18.78
N PHE A 136 -1.05 -1.21 18.53
CA PHE A 136 -1.47 -0.11 17.68
C PHE A 136 -2.46 0.82 18.39
N GLU A 137 -2.48 2.07 17.98
CA GLU A 137 -3.48 3.07 18.37
C GLU A 137 -3.99 3.86 17.15
N PRO A 138 -5.23 4.32 17.16
CA PRO A 138 -5.77 5.16 16.09
C PRO A 138 -4.93 6.42 15.88
N ALA A 139 -4.68 6.77 14.62
CA ALA A 139 -3.78 7.88 14.26
C ALA A 139 -4.28 8.72 13.07
N GLY A 140 -5.56 8.81 12.90
CA GLY A 140 -6.17 9.60 11.82
C GLY A 140 -7.60 9.99 12.14
N PRO A 141 -8.21 10.88 11.34
CA PRO A 141 -9.59 11.25 11.51
C PRO A 141 -10.51 10.05 11.26
N SER A 142 -11.53 9.87 12.10
CA SER A 142 -12.62 8.93 11.82
C SER A 142 -13.35 9.38 10.53
N PRO A 143 -13.70 8.48 9.60
CA PRO A 143 -13.72 7.01 9.71
C PRO A 143 -12.52 6.28 9.10
N LEU A 144 -11.37 6.91 8.97
CA LEU A 144 -10.19 6.26 8.39
C LEU A 144 -9.60 5.25 9.39
N ALA A 145 -9.47 3.99 8.96
CA ALA A 145 -8.77 2.95 9.70
C ALA A 145 -7.24 3.12 9.58
N CYS A 146 -6.75 4.23 10.13
CA CYS A 146 -5.34 4.62 10.15
C CYS A 146 -4.79 4.46 11.56
N TYR A 147 -3.66 3.79 11.69
CA TYR A 147 -3.03 3.43 12.96
C TYR A 147 -1.57 3.85 12.99
N ARG A 148 -1.04 4.07 14.19
CA ARG A 148 0.39 4.15 14.47
C ARG A 148 0.76 3.10 15.53
N LEU A 149 2.05 2.85 15.71
CA LEU A 149 2.51 2.02 16.81
C LEU A 149 2.16 2.70 18.13
N ALA A 150 1.62 1.92 19.07
CA ALA A 150 1.44 2.39 20.44
C ALA A 150 2.80 2.68 21.07
N GLU A 151 2.91 3.75 21.83
CA GLU A 151 4.11 4.01 22.61
C GLU A 151 4.31 2.89 23.62
N ALA A 152 5.55 2.42 23.74
CA ALA A 152 5.89 1.44 24.76
C ALA A 152 5.66 2.07 26.15
N ALA A 153 4.77 1.46 26.93
CA ALA A 153 4.54 1.88 28.30
C ALA A 153 5.76 1.61 29.19
#